data_73770d7f69c31e50be32bd7e1b162fb8
#
_entry.id   73770d7f69c31e50be32bd7e1b162fb8
#
_cell.length_a   1.000
_cell.length_b   1.000
_cell.length_c   1.000
_cell.angle_alpha   90.00
_cell.angle_beta   90.00
_cell.angle_gamma   90.00
#
_symmetry.space_group_name_H-M   'P 1'
#
loop_
_entity.id
_entity.type
_entity.pdbx_description
1 polymer ?
#
loop_
_entity_poly.entity_id
_entity_poly.type
_entity_poly.pdbx_seq_one_letter_code
_entity_poly.pdbx_strand_id
1 'polypeptide(L)'
;MLKEQRLQGKISGATGTWAAHTVAYPGIDWIRFSGRLVKRFGLDPNPVTTQIEPHDSLAESYHILTRINSILIDFTRDMWLYISRDILGQKKIAGETGSSTMPHKINPIFFENAEGNCGLANAELNHLAGKLTVSRM
;
A
#
# COMPACT_ATOMS: atom_id res chain seq x y z
N MET A 1 -9.78 8.99 0.20
CA MET A 1 -8.36 8.69 0.49
C MET A 1 -7.74 7.84 -0.62
N LEU A 2 -7.98 6.50 -0.72
CA LEU A 2 -7.31 5.68 -1.74
C LEU A 2 -7.66 6.08 -3.19
N LYS A 3 -8.90 6.48 -3.47
CA LYS A 3 -9.35 6.95 -4.79
C LYS A 3 -8.76 8.31 -5.20
N GLU A 4 -8.28 9.07 -4.26
CA GLU A 4 -7.71 10.41 -4.46
C GLU A 4 -6.19 10.35 -4.57
N GLN A 5 -5.62 9.19 -4.24
CA GLN A 5 -4.18 8.96 -4.29
C GLN A 5 -3.68 9.05 -5.73
N ARG A 6 -2.67 9.88 -5.93
CA ARG A 6 -2.02 10.10 -7.21
C ARG A 6 -0.57 9.68 -7.14
N LEU A 7 -0.22 8.67 -7.91
CA LEU A 7 1.17 8.26 -8.05
C LEU A 7 1.92 9.21 -8.96
N GLN A 8 3.15 9.51 -8.60
CA GLN A 8 4.04 10.36 -9.36
C GLN A 8 4.88 9.55 -10.34
N GLY A 9 5.34 10.21 -11.40
CA GLY A 9 6.25 9.63 -12.36
C GLY A 9 7.23 10.67 -12.90
N LYS A 10 8.38 10.21 -13.38
CA LYS A 10 9.41 11.09 -13.95
C LYS A 10 9.87 10.62 -15.32
N ILE A 11 10.22 11.57 -16.15
CA ILE A 11 11.01 11.40 -17.38
C ILE A 11 11.97 12.59 -17.46
N SER A 12 13.11 12.49 -16.79
CA SER A 12 14.08 13.59 -16.66
C SER A 12 15.53 13.16 -16.92
N GLY A 13 15.71 11.94 -17.42
CA GLY A 13 17.03 11.37 -17.70
C GLY A 13 17.73 10.84 -16.46
N ALA A 14 18.95 10.36 -16.63
CA ALA A 14 19.73 9.66 -15.62
C ALA A 14 20.09 10.50 -14.39
N THR A 15 20.13 11.81 -14.53
CA THR A 15 20.47 12.74 -13.44
C THR A 15 19.31 13.63 -12.98
N GLY A 16 18.12 13.41 -13.53
CA GLY A 16 16.95 14.23 -13.23
C GLY A 16 16.94 15.63 -13.86
N THR A 17 17.88 15.93 -14.74
CA THR A 17 18.13 17.29 -15.24
C THR A 17 17.84 17.48 -16.73
N TRP A 18 17.40 16.45 -17.43
CA TRP A 18 17.27 16.40 -18.91
C TRP A 18 18.57 16.77 -19.67
N ALA A 19 19.75 16.69 -19.02
CA ALA A 19 21.00 17.16 -19.62
C ALA A 19 21.26 16.56 -21.02
N ALA A 20 21.19 15.24 -21.16
CA ALA A 20 21.37 14.57 -22.44
C ALA A 20 20.30 14.97 -23.49
N HIS A 21 19.06 15.14 -23.05
CA HIS A 21 17.96 15.56 -23.92
C HIS A 21 18.16 16.99 -24.44
N THR A 22 18.59 17.90 -23.56
CA THR A 22 18.84 19.31 -23.90
C THR A 22 20.02 19.45 -24.88
N VAL A 23 21.07 18.62 -24.72
CA VAL A 23 22.18 18.59 -25.65
C VAL A 23 21.74 18.09 -27.01
N ALA A 24 20.96 17.02 -27.07
CA ALA A 24 20.49 16.43 -28.33
C ALA A 24 19.47 17.32 -29.05
N TYR A 25 18.58 17.97 -28.33
CA TYR A 25 17.49 18.79 -28.89
C TYR A 25 17.27 20.04 -28.04
N PRO A 26 18.11 21.08 -28.17
CA PRO A 26 18.09 22.26 -27.31
C PRO A 26 16.85 23.15 -27.46
N GLY A 27 16.13 23.04 -28.58
CA GLY A 27 14.90 23.81 -28.83
C GLY A 27 13.63 23.27 -28.21
N ILE A 28 13.71 22.15 -27.47
CA ILE A 28 12.53 21.50 -26.89
C ILE A 28 12.41 21.89 -25.41
N ASP A 29 11.22 22.29 -25.00
CA ASP A 29 10.84 22.41 -23.58
C ASP A 29 10.62 21.00 -23.01
N TRP A 30 11.69 20.41 -22.48
CA TRP A 30 11.71 19.07 -21.95
C TRP A 30 10.85 18.90 -20.69
N ILE A 31 10.72 19.92 -19.87
CA ILE A 31 9.86 19.91 -18.67
C ILE A 31 8.40 19.76 -19.10
N ARG A 32 7.97 20.58 -20.03
CA ARG A 32 6.60 20.53 -20.56
C ARG A 32 6.33 19.22 -21.33
N PHE A 33 7.29 18.76 -22.11
CA PHE A 33 7.18 17.50 -22.83
C PHE A 33 7.01 16.32 -21.88
N SER A 34 7.91 16.18 -20.89
CA SER A 34 7.90 15.13 -19.87
C SER A 34 6.61 15.14 -19.07
N GLY A 35 6.15 16.32 -18.65
CA GLY A 35 4.90 16.47 -17.91
C GLY A 35 3.69 15.98 -18.70
N ARG A 36 3.60 16.27 -20.00
CA ARG A 36 2.51 15.77 -20.83
C ARG A 36 2.57 14.26 -21.04
N LEU A 37 3.79 13.73 -21.18
CA LEU A 37 4.00 12.30 -21.39
C LEU A 37 3.64 11.49 -20.15
N VAL A 38 4.09 11.91 -18.96
CA VAL A 38 3.76 11.27 -17.67
C VAL A 38 2.25 11.25 -17.43
N LYS A 39 1.57 12.36 -17.71
CA LYS A 39 0.09 12.44 -17.60
C LYS A 39 -0.65 11.45 -18.50
N ARG A 40 -0.10 11.10 -19.66
CA ARG A 40 -0.71 10.07 -20.54
C ARG A 40 -0.73 8.67 -19.92
N PHE A 41 0.17 8.40 -18.97
CA PHE A 41 0.17 7.15 -18.20
C PHE A 41 -0.71 7.23 -16.93
N GLY A 42 -1.45 8.30 -16.73
CA GLY A 42 -2.31 8.49 -15.55
C GLY A 42 -1.54 8.84 -14.28
N LEU A 43 -0.28 9.26 -14.40
CA LEU A 43 0.60 9.65 -13.30
C LEU A 43 0.72 11.18 -13.21
N ASP A 44 0.99 11.69 -12.02
CA ASP A 44 1.35 13.10 -11.84
C ASP A 44 2.85 13.32 -12.09
N PRO A 45 3.22 14.34 -12.88
CA PRO A 45 4.61 14.60 -13.19
C PRO A 45 5.38 15.11 -11.98
N ASN A 46 6.52 14.47 -11.69
CA ASN A 46 7.50 15.00 -10.76
C ASN A 46 8.72 15.56 -11.55
N PRO A 47 8.83 16.91 -11.69
CA PRO A 47 9.92 17.51 -12.45
C PRO A 47 11.22 17.62 -11.67
N VAL A 48 11.19 17.53 -10.34
CA VAL A 48 12.36 17.69 -9.47
C VAL A 48 12.72 16.36 -8.84
N THR A 49 13.63 15.65 -9.48
CA THR A 49 14.08 14.32 -9.05
C THR A 49 15.57 14.16 -9.24
N THR A 50 16.14 13.09 -8.72
CA THR A 50 17.45 12.58 -9.06
C THR A 50 17.33 11.56 -10.20
N GLN A 51 18.08 10.49 -10.17
CA GLN A 51 17.97 9.40 -11.14
C GLN A 51 16.60 8.71 -11.10
N ILE A 52 16.04 8.56 -9.91
CA ILE A 52 14.74 7.90 -9.71
C ILE A 52 13.71 8.89 -9.16
N GLU A 53 12.46 8.52 -9.26
CA GLU A 53 11.36 9.17 -8.57
C GLU A 53 11.47 8.86 -7.06
N PRO A 54 11.31 9.85 -6.13
CA PRO A 54 11.57 9.65 -4.70
C PRO A 54 10.56 8.77 -3.95
N HIS A 55 9.51 8.30 -4.59
CA HIS A 55 8.54 7.35 -4.06
C HIS A 55 7.65 7.87 -2.91
N ASP A 56 7.59 9.18 -2.67
CA ASP A 56 6.76 9.75 -1.60
C ASP A 56 5.28 9.41 -1.78
N SER A 57 4.78 9.53 -3.00
CA SER A 57 3.37 9.18 -3.31
C SER A 57 3.07 7.69 -3.13
N LEU A 58 4.05 6.83 -3.37
CA LEU A 58 3.95 5.40 -3.13
C LEU A 58 3.97 5.09 -1.62
N ALA A 59 4.84 5.74 -0.87
CA ALA A 59 4.89 5.63 0.60
C ALA A 59 3.56 6.09 1.24
N GLU A 60 2.98 7.17 0.74
CA GLU A 60 1.65 7.63 1.18
C GLU A 60 0.59 6.55 0.92
N SER A 61 0.63 5.87 -0.23
CA SER A 61 -0.26 4.74 -0.52
C SER A 61 -0.10 3.61 0.49
N TYR A 62 1.12 3.28 0.88
CA TYR A 62 1.39 2.27 1.91
C TYR A 62 0.87 2.68 3.29
N HIS A 63 1.02 3.94 3.68
CA HIS A 63 0.44 4.45 4.93
C HIS A 63 -1.10 4.40 4.91
N ILE A 64 -1.74 4.68 3.78
CA ILE A 64 -3.19 4.53 3.64
C ILE A 64 -3.62 3.07 3.82
N LEU A 65 -2.92 2.12 3.20
CA LEU A 65 -3.20 0.69 3.34
C LEU A 65 -2.98 0.21 4.78
N THR A 66 -1.90 0.64 5.44
CA THR A 66 -1.65 0.35 6.85
C THR A 66 -2.81 0.82 7.73
N ARG A 67 -3.33 2.01 7.46
CA ARG A 67 -4.48 2.56 8.19
C ARG A 67 -5.77 1.76 7.94
N ILE A 68 -6.01 1.31 6.71
CA ILE A 68 -7.14 0.41 6.38
C ILE A 68 -7.00 -0.90 7.15
N ASN A 69 -5.82 -1.52 7.13
CA ASN A 69 -5.56 -2.75 7.87
C ASN A 69 -5.78 -2.58 9.39
N SER A 70 -5.41 -1.44 9.96
CA SER A 70 -5.65 -1.15 11.38
C SER A 70 -7.13 -1.13 11.71
N ILE A 71 -7.98 -0.58 10.84
CA ILE A 71 -9.43 -0.60 10.99
C ILE A 71 -9.97 -2.03 10.89
N LEU A 72 -9.42 -2.84 9.98
CA LEU A 72 -9.80 -4.25 9.83
C LEU A 72 -9.41 -5.08 11.06
N ILE A 73 -8.22 -4.82 11.63
CA ILE A 73 -7.77 -5.47 12.88
C ILE A 73 -8.73 -5.16 14.02
N ASP A 74 -9.10 -3.90 14.17
CA ASP A 74 -10.05 -3.47 15.22
C ASP A 74 -11.40 -4.17 15.05
N PHE A 75 -11.93 -4.16 13.82
CA PHE A 75 -13.16 -4.88 13.48
C PHE A 75 -13.08 -6.39 13.79
N THR A 76 -11.98 -7.04 13.43
CA THR A 76 -11.82 -8.49 13.66
C THR A 76 -11.76 -8.83 15.15
N ARG A 77 -11.15 -7.98 15.97
CA ARG A 77 -11.10 -8.10 17.42
C ARG A 77 -12.49 -7.94 18.05
N ASP A 78 -13.26 -6.98 17.60
CA ASP A 78 -14.62 -6.80 18.03
C ASP A 78 -15.50 -8.02 17.70
N MET A 79 -15.38 -8.53 16.48
CA MET A 79 -16.09 -9.75 16.07
C MET A 79 -15.70 -10.96 16.92
N TRP A 80 -14.40 -11.13 17.19
CA TRP A 80 -13.90 -12.17 18.07
C TRP A 80 -14.49 -12.03 19.49
N LEU A 81 -14.52 -10.82 20.03
CA LEU A 81 -15.08 -10.53 21.36
C LEU A 81 -16.58 -10.85 21.42
N TYR A 82 -17.35 -10.45 20.41
CA TYR A 82 -18.79 -10.71 20.36
C TYR A 82 -19.09 -12.21 20.26
N ILE A 83 -18.31 -12.96 19.50
CA ILE A 83 -18.43 -14.41 19.39
C ILE A 83 -18.06 -15.08 20.73
N SER A 84 -16.97 -14.64 21.38
CA SER A 84 -16.53 -15.21 22.65
C SER A 84 -17.51 -14.96 23.83
N ARG A 85 -18.36 -13.96 23.69
CA ARG A 85 -19.40 -13.59 24.67
C ARG A 85 -20.81 -14.09 24.32
N ASP A 86 -20.92 -14.95 23.31
CA ASP A 86 -22.19 -15.47 22.79
C ASP A 86 -23.19 -14.38 22.33
N ILE A 87 -22.70 -13.17 22.02
CA ILE A 87 -23.51 -12.09 21.43
C ILE A 87 -23.80 -12.39 19.94
N LEU A 88 -22.81 -12.95 19.24
CA LEU A 88 -22.93 -13.43 17.87
C LEU A 88 -22.60 -14.92 17.81
N GLY A 89 -23.44 -15.70 17.13
CA GLY A 89 -23.19 -17.11 16.86
C GLY A 89 -22.50 -17.32 15.52
N GLN A 90 -21.51 -18.21 15.47
CA GLN A 90 -20.94 -18.67 14.22
C GLN A 90 -21.82 -19.76 13.58
N LYS A 91 -22.06 -19.65 12.28
CA LYS A 91 -22.75 -20.71 11.53
C LYS A 91 -21.80 -21.89 11.37
N LYS A 92 -22.20 -23.05 11.87
CA LYS A 92 -21.45 -24.29 11.68
C LYS A 92 -21.51 -24.72 10.22
N ILE A 93 -20.36 -24.97 9.62
CA ILE A 93 -20.25 -25.56 8.30
C ILE A 93 -19.98 -27.05 8.47
N ALA A 94 -20.78 -27.90 7.80
CA ALA A 94 -20.64 -29.34 7.89
C ALA A 94 -19.23 -29.75 7.37
N GLY A 95 -18.48 -30.46 8.20
CA GLY A 95 -17.11 -30.91 7.89
C GLY A 95 -15.99 -30.03 8.48
N GLU A 96 -16.28 -28.92 9.11
CA GLU A 96 -15.28 -28.15 9.88
C GLU A 96 -15.10 -28.76 11.28
N THR A 97 -13.87 -29.14 11.61
CA THR A 97 -13.47 -29.58 12.93
C THR A 97 -13.09 -28.35 13.76
N GLY A 98 -13.87 -28.01 14.80
CA GLY A 98 -13.62 -26.82 15.61
C GLY A 98 -12.31 -26.86 16.38
N SER A 99 -12.02 -27.94 17.08
CA SER A 99 -10.76 -28.12 17.82
C SER A 99 -10.48 -29.61 17.98
N SER A 100 -9.23 -30.03 17.82
CA SER A 100 -8.77 -31.39 18.07
C SER A 100 -8.81 -31.77 19.57
N THR A 101 -8.80 -30.76 20.46
CA THR A 101 -8.65 -30.94 21.93
C THR A 101 -9.94 -30.62 22.68
N MET A 102 -10.82 -29.77 22.13
CA MET A 102 -12.06 -29.32 22.78
C MET A 102 -13.25 -29.46 21.80
N PRO A 103 -14.02 -30.55 21.89
CA PRO A 103 -15.02 -30.91 20.85
C PRO A 103 -16.18 -29.92 20.67
N HIS A 104 -16.38 -29.00 21.57
CA HIS A 104 -17.45 -28.00 21.51
C HIS A 104 -16.95 -26.58 21.21
N LYS A 105 -15.62 -26.38 21.03
CA LYS A 105 -15.02 -25.09 20.78
C LYS A 105 -15.07 -24.75 19.30
N ILE A 106 -15.79 -23.71 18.92
CA ILE A 106 -15.77 -23.12 17.58
C ILE A 106 -14.93 -21.85 17.65
N ASN A 107 -13.74 -21.86 17.03
CA ASN A 107 -12.91 -20.67 16.97
C ASN A 107 -13.31 -19.81 15.78
N PRO A 108 -13.33 -18.47 15.90
CA PRO A 108 -13.56 -17.55 14.80
C PRO A 108 -12.28 -17.39 13.94
N ILE A 109 -11.83 -18.50 13.36
CA ILE A 109 -10.51 -18.65 12.72
C ILE A 109 -10.28 -17.66 11.57
N PHE A 110 -11.33 -17.27 10.85
CA PHE A 110 -11.21 -16.28 9.78
C PHE A 110 -10.88 -14.88 10.32
N PHE A 111 -11.42 -14.51 11.47
CA PHE A 111 -11.10 -13.23 12.13
C PHE A 111 -9.70 -13.26 12.73
N GLU A 112 -9.29 -14.37 13.34
CA GLU A 112 -7.93 -14.56 13.86
C GLU A 112 -6.89 -14.50 12.74
N ASN A 113 -7.14 -15.17 11.62
CA ASN A 113 -6.28 -15.12 10.44
C ASN A 113 -6.23 -13.73 9.82
N ALA A 114 -7.36 -13.02 9.73
CA ALA A 114 -7.39 -11.66 9.20
C ALA A 114 -6.59 -10.70 10.09
N GLU A 115 -6.71 -10.78 11.42
CA GLU A 115 -5.90 -10.01 12.36
C GLU A 115 -4.41 -10.26 12.14
N GLY A 116 -3.98 -11.51 12.10
CA GLY A 116 -2.58 -11.89 11.92
C GLY A 116 -2.01 -11.43 10.57
N ASN A 117 -2.74 -11.65 9.48
CA ASN A 117 -2.30 -11.26 8.14
C ASN A 117 -2.25 -9.74 7.96
N CYS A 118 -3.24 -9.00 8.48
CA CYS A 118 -3.20 -7.53 8.45
C CYS A 118 -2.04 -6.98 9.29
N GLY A 119 -1.72 -7.62 10.42
CA GLY A 119 -0.57 -7.25 11.25
C GLY A 119 0.76 -7.44 10.51
N LEU A 120 0.94 -8.59 9.85
CA LEU A 120 2.12 -8.88 9.04
C LEU A 120 2.24 -7.90 7.86
N ALA A 121 1.16 -7.70 7.12
CA ALA A 121 1.13 -6.75 6.02
C ALA A 121 1.50 -5.32 6.48
N ASN A 122 1.05 -4.89 7.65
CA ASN A 122 1.41 -3.59 8.20
C ASN A 122 2.91 -3.46 8.50
N ALA A 123 3.56 -4.51 8.95
CA ALA A 123 5.01 -4.51 9.17
C ALA A 123 5.76 -4.30 7.86
N GLU A 124 5.37 -4.99 6.78
CA GLU A 124 5.95 -4.84 5.45
C GLU A 124 5.68 -3.46 4.85
N LEU A 125 4.43 -2.99 4.88
CA LEU A 125 4.04 -1.69 4.34
C LEU A 125 4.78 -0.53 5.02
N ASN A 126 4.91 -0.57 6.35
CA ASN A 126 5.66 0.44 7.11
C ASN A 126 7.16 0.40 6.77
N HIS A 127 7.74 -0.80 6.65
CA HIS A 127 9.13 -0.94 6.22
C HIS A 127 9.35 -0.36 4.83
N LEU A 128 8.51 -0.69 3.86
CA LEU A 128 8.61 -0.21 2.48
C LEU A 128 8.41 1.31 2.40
N ALA A 129 7.44 1.88 3.12
CA ALA A 129 7.23 3.31 3.16
C ALA A 129 8.46 4.07 3.65
N GLY A 130 9.11 3.58 4.71
CA GLY A 130 10.34 4.18 5.23
C GLY A 130 11.57 3.91 4.36
N LYS A 131 11.65 2.73 3.72
CA LYS A 131 12.81 2.34 2.91
C LYS A 131 12.85 3.03 1.55
N LEU A 132 11.70 3.13 0.86
CA LEU A 132 11.66 3.62 -0.51
C LEU A 132 11.85 5.12 -0.63
N THR A 133 11.45 5.89 0.37
CA THR A 133 11.63 7.35 0.40
C THR A 133 13.08 7.78 0.67
N VAL A 134 13.91 6.87 1.16
CA VAL A 134 15.34 7.12 1.41
C VAL A 134 16.16 6.46 0.32
N SER A 135 16.39 7.18 -0.75
CA SER A 135 17.24 6.74 -1.86
C SER A 135 18.61 7.39 -1.80
N ARG A 136 19.62 6.65 -2.21
CA ARG A 136 20.99 7.14 -2.39
C ARG A 136 21.36 7.38 -3.87
N MET A 137 20.44 7.17 -4.78
CA MET A 137 20.65 7.35 -6.21
C MET A 137 20.03 8.64 -6.71
#